data_3256ea13f182f3bfddd26e43c88b88d8
#
_entry.id   3256ea13f182f3bfddd26e43c88b88d8
#
_cell.length_a   1.000
_cell.length_b   1.000
_cell.length_c   1.000
_cell.angle_alpha   90.00
_cell.angle_beta   90.00
_cell.angle_gamma   90.00
#
_symmetry.space_group_name_H-M   'P 1'
#
loop_
_entity.id
_entity.type
_entity.pdbx_description
1 polymer ?
#
loop_
_entity_poly.entity_id
_entity_poly.type
_entity_poly.pdbx_seq_one_letter_code
_entity_poly.pdbx_strand_id
1 'polypeptide(L)'
;MAMQRRQEDDGMITKVFSINRVSKTVKGGRVMKFAALIVVGDGKGNIGYGVGKSGEVPEAIRKGEGAAKKNMRKVCLKGSTIPHEIVGEFGAGRVLMRPAAPGTGVLAGGPVRAVLECAGIKDIRAKSLRSNNPINVTAATFAGLCGLTDAESVAAKRGKTVAEILG
;
A
#
# COMPACT_ATOMS: atom_id res chain seq x y z
N MET A 1 1.65 -15.78 10.87
CA MET A 1 0.20 -15.56 10.77
C MET A 1 -0.18 -15.43 9.30
N ALA A 2 -1.10 -16.28 8.81
CA ALA A 2 -1.51 -16.28 7.41
C ALA A 2 -2.28 -15.02 7.06
N MET A 3 -1.87 -14.32 6.01
CA MET A 3 -2.61 -13.21 5.42
C MET A 3 -3.95 -13.76 4.88
N GLN A 4 -5.06 -13.40 5.51
CA GLN A 4 -6.38 -13.75 4.99
C GLN A 4 -6.72 -12.84 3.81
N ARG A 5 -6.81 -13.45 2.62
CA ARG A 5 -7.43 -12.81 1.46
C ARG A 5 -8.96 -12.98 1.60
N ARG A 6 -9.69 -11.86 1.66
CA ARG A 6 -11.12 -11.85 1.36
C ARG A 6 -11.29 -11.25 -0.03
N GLN A 7 -11.91 -11.98 -0.94
CA GLN A 7 -12.51 -11.41 -2.15
C GLN A 7 -13.94 -11.04 -1.78
N GLU A 8 -14.27 -9.76 -1.89
CA GLU A 8 -15.65 -9.30 -1.85
C GLU A 8 -16.21 -9.26 -3.28
N ASP A 9 -17.54 -9.32 -3.41
CA ASP A 9 -18.28 -9.37 -4.68
C ASP A 9 -17.99 -8.20 -5.64
N ASP A 10 -17.37 -7.12 -5.17
CA ASP A 10 -16.99 -5.95 -5.98
C ASP A 10 -15.69 -6.11 -6.79
N GLY A 11 -15.09 -7.30 -6.85
CA GLY A 11 -13.80 -7.52 -7.53
C GLY A 11 -12.60 -6.88 -6.84
N MET A 12 -12.77 -6.35 -5.63
CA MET A 12 -11.69 -5.76 -4.84
C MET A 12 -10.97 -6.82 -4.00
N ILE A 13 -9.64 -6.73 -3.97
CA ILE A 13 -8.77 -7.58 -3.17
C ILE A 13 -8.55 -6.89 -1.82
N THR A 14 -9.08 -7.45 -0.76
CA THR A 14 -8.85 -6.95 0.60
C THR A 14 -7.84 -7.84 1.32
N LYS A 15 -6.78 -7.23 1.88
CA LYS A 15 -5.77 -7.92 2.68
C LYS A 15 -5.70 -7.33 4.08
N VAL A 16 -5.97 -8.16 5.08
CA VAL A 16 -5.72 -7.83 6.47
C VAL A 16 -4.26 -8.15 6.77
N PHE A 17 -3.45 -7.11 7.01
CA PHE A 17 -2.01 -7.29 7.26
C PHE A 17 -1.73 -7.65 8.71
N SER A 18 -2.26 -6.89 9.66
CA SER A 18 -2.03 -7.12 11.08
C SER A 18 -3.24 -6.72 11.92
N ILE A 19 -3.47 -7.48 12.98
CA ILE A 19 -4.45 -7.20 14.02
C ILE A 19 -3.71 -7.16 15.33
N ASN A 20 -3.69 -6.00 15.98
CA ASN A 20 -2.99 -5.78 17.23
C ASN A 20 -3.97 -5.40 18.34
N ARG A 21 -3.82 -6.00 19.52
CA ARG A 21 -4.55 -5.59 20.71
C ARG A 21 -3.87 -4.35 21.28
N VAL A 22 -4.60 -3.25 21.38
CA VAL A 22 -4.13 -1.98 21.91
C VAL A 22 -4.92 -1.60 23.16
N SER A 23 -4.30 -0.90 24.09
CA SER A 23 -4.96 -0.46 25.32
C SER A 23 -4.75 1.03 25.57
N LYS A 24 -5.77 1.68 26.13
CA LYS A 24 -5.71 3.05 26.64
C LYS A 24 -5.92 3.00 28.15
N THR A 25 -4.96 3.52 28.92
CA THR A 25 -5.09 3.65 30.37
C THR A 25 -5.98 4.86 30.69
N VAL A 26 -6.99 4.65 31.49
CA VAL A 26 -7.94 5.66 31.97
C VAL A 26 -8.01 5.60 33.50
N LYS A 27 -8.67 6.58 34.17
CA LYS A 27 -8.77 6.64 35.65
C LYS A 27 -9.35 5.36 36.29
N GLY A 28 -10.23 4.64 35.57
CA GLY A 28 -10.85 3.39 36.07
C GLY A 28 -10.17 2.10 35.61
N GLY A 29 -8.97 2.16 34.98
CA GLY A 29 -8.27 0.96 34.47
C GLY A 29 -7.80 1.06 33.04
N ARG A 30 -7.81 -0.07 32.31
CA ARG A 30 -7.37 -0.15 30.90
C ARG A 30 -8.53 -0.52 29.97
N VAL A 31 -8.81 0.33 29.00
CA VAL A 31 -9.77 0.03 27.93
C VAL A 31 -9.03 -0.64 26.80
N MET A 32 -9.37 -1.90 26.52
CA MET A 32 -8.79 -2.70 25.45
C MET A 32 -9.53 -2.50 24.15
N LYS A 33 -8.81 -2.40 23.04
CA LYS A 33 -9.36 -2.36 21.66
C LYS A 33 -8.46 -3.16 20.71
N PHE A 34 -9.00 -3.51 19.55
CA PHE A 34 -8.25 -4.11 18.45
C PHE A 34 -8.01 -3.07 17.36
N ALA A 35 -6.78 -3.03 16.86
CA ALA A 35 -6.41 -2.20 15.71
C ALA A 35 -6.08 -3.13 14.55
N ALA A 36 -6.78 -3.01 13.42
CA ALA A 36 -6.54 -3.75 12.19
C ALA A 36 -5.95 -2.83 11.13
N LEU A 37 -4.82 -3.23 10.53
CA LEU A 37 -4.23 -2.59 9.35
C LEU A 37 -4.68 -3.36 8.11
N ILE A 38 -5.35 -2.65 7.20
CA ILE A 38 -6.00 -3.22 6.02
C ILE A 38 -5.52 -2.50 4.78
N VAL A 39 -5.33 -3.26 3.72
CA VAL A 39 -5.03 -2.76 2.37
C VAL A 39 -6.09 -3.28 1.43
N VAL A 40 -6.62 -2.41 0.60
CA VAL A 40 -7.63 -2.72 -0.43
C VAL A 40 -7.09 -2.29 -1.78
N GLY A 41 -7.37 -3.06 -2.83
CA GLY A 41 -7.02 -2.70 -4.21
C GLY A 41 -7.80 -3.52 -5.21
N ASP A 42 -7.85 -3.07 -6.44
CA ASP A 42 -8.55 -3.72 -7.55
C ASP A 42 -7.64 -4.61 -8.43
N GLY A 43 -6.33 -4.64 -8.11
CA GLY A 43 -5.34 -5.32 -8.96
C GLY A 43 -5.08 -4.63 -10.31
N LYS A 44 -5.61 -3.42 -10.52
CA LYS A 44 -5.50 -2.63 -11.77
C LYS A 44 -4.88 -1.24 -11.52
N GLY A 45 -4.20 -1.07 -10.40
CA GLY A 45 -3.52 0.17 -10.03
C GLY A 45 -4.28 1.04 -9.04
N ASN A 46 -5.53 0.74 -8.68
CA ASN A 46 -6.19 1.46 -7.60
C ASN A 46 -5.91 0.77 -6.28
N ILE A 47 -5.37 1.50 -5.32
CA ILE A 47 -5.03 1.00 -3.99
C ILE A 47 -5.44 1.98 -2.91
N GLY A 48 -5.73 1.44 -1.73
CA GLY A 48 -5.97 2.23 -0.53
C GLY A 48 -5.54 1.46 0.71
N TYR A 49 -5.24 2.17 1.78
CA TYR A 49 -4.98 1.55 3.07
C TYR A 49 -5.78 2.25 4.16
N GLY A 50 -6.08 1.51 5.22
CA GLY A 50 -6.81 2.04 6.37
C GLY A 50 -6.47 1.32 7.66
N VAL A 51 -6.62 2.03 8.76
CA VAL A 51 -6.48 1.48 10.12
C VAL A 51 -7.82 1.61 10.81
N GLY A 52 -8.44 0.46 11.12
CA GLY A 52 -9.67 0.40 11.91
C GLY A 52 -9.38 0.07 13.37
N LYS A 53 -10.09 0.70 14.30
CA LYS A 53 -10.01 0.39 15.73
C LYS A 53 -11.42 0.17 16.30
N SER A 54 -11.60 -0.97 17.00
CA SER A 54 -12.86 -1.28 17.69
C SER A 54 -12.66 -2.19 18.90
N GLY A 55 -13.70 -2.39 19.71
CA GLY A 55 -13.72 -3.38 20.79
C GLY A 55 -13.66 -4.82 20.30
N GLU A 56 -14.20 -5.07 19.10
CA GLU A 56 -14.25 -6.37 18.45
C GLU A 56 -13.42 -6.39 17.17
N VAL A 57 -12.85 -7.58 16.84
CA VAL A 57 -12.00 -7.77 15.67
C VAL A 57 -12.77 -7.59 14.35
N PRO A 58 -13.97 -8.20 14.14
CA PRO A 58 -14.72 -8.04 12.89
C PRO A 58 -15.07 -6.58 12.59
N GLU A 59 -15.46 -5.84 13.65
CA GLU A 59 -15.81 -4.43 13.52
C GLU A 59 -14.58 -3.55 13.23
N ALA A 60 -13.41 -3.88 13.81
CA ALA A 60 -12.16 -3.20 13.50
C ALA A 60 -11.78 -3.41 12.03
N ILE A 61 -11.96 -4.61 11.49
CA ILE A 61 -11.73 -4.92 10.08
C ILE A 61 -12.68 -4.09 9.20
N ARG A 62 -13.99 -4.12 9.45
CA ARG A 62 -14.98 -3.37 8.66
C ARG A 62 -14.69 -1.85 8.65
N LYS A 63 -14.31 -1.29 9.80
CA LYS A 63 -13.90 0.12 9.89
C LYS A 63 -12.63 0.42 9.10
N GLY A 64 -11.65 -0.50 9.14
CA GLY A 64 -10.41 -0.38 8.37
C GLY A 64 -10.63 -0.45 6.85
N GLU A 65 -11.50 -1.36 6.40
CA GLU A 65 -11.92 -1.47 4.99
C GLU A 65 -12.61 -0.21 4.50
N GLY A 66 -13.57 0.32 5.27
CA GLY A 66 -14.25 1.56 4.95
C GLY A 66 -13.29 2.75 4.86
N ALA A 67 -12.27 2.82 5.73
CA ALA A 67 -11.23 3.83 5.67
C ALA A 67 -10.31 3.64 4.44
N ALA A 68 -9.93 2.40 4.12
CA ALA A 68 -9.12 2.09 2.96
C ALA A 68 -9.83 2.42 1.64
N LYS A 69 -11.12 2.05 1.51
CA LYS A 69 -11.94 2.37 0.33
C LYS A 69 -12.07 3.90 0.12
N LYS A 70 -12.20 4.69 1.19
CA LYS A 70 -12.24 6.17 1.11
C LYS A 70 -10.91 6.79 0.67
N ASN A 71 -9.80 6.16 0.99
CA ASN A 71 -8.44 6.62 0.68
C ASN A 71 -7.86 6.02 -0.60
N MET A 72 -8.69 5.40 -1.45
CA MET A 72 -8.21 4.81 -2.70
C MET A 72 -7.65 5.87 -3.64
N ARG A 73 -6.48 5.55 -4.24
CA ARG A 73 -5.82 6.37 -5.24
C ARG A 73 -5.33 5.49 -6.39
N LYS A 74 -5.32 6.08 -7.57
CA LYS A 74 -4.78 5.45 -8.78
C LYS A 74 -3.27 5.65 -8.82
N VAL A 75 -2.55 4.58 -9.13
CA VAL A 75 -1.09 4.51 -9.25
C VAL A 75 -0.72 4.27 -10.70
N CYS A 76 0.34 4.93 -11.19
CA CYS A 76 0.87 4.70 -12.52
C CYS A 76 1.64 3.39 -12.56
N LEU A 77 1.22 2.48 -13.44
CA LEU A 77 1.88 1.19 -13.68
C LEU A 77 2.43 1.15 -15.11
N LYS A 78 3.58 0.50 -15.29
CA LYS A 78 4.16 0.21 -16.61
C LYS A 78 4.20 -1.31 -16.82
N GLY A 79 3.17 -1.84 -17.49
CA GLY A 79 3.03 -3.29 -17.67
C GLY A 79 2.86 -4.01 -16.34
N SER A 80 3.79 -4.91 -15.99
CA SER A 80 3.78 -5.69 -14.73
C SER A 80 4.52 -5.01 -13.57
N THR A 81 5.15 -3.85 -13.80
CA THR A 81 6.04 -3.16 -12.86
C THR A 81 5.74 -1.66 -12.74
N ILE A 82 6.59 -0.92 -12.02
CA ILE A 82 6.54 0.54 -11.88
C ILE A 82 7.37 1.24 -12.96
N PRO A 83 7.05 2.49 -13.37
CA PRO A 83 7.75 3.19 -14.45
C PRO A 83 9.19 3.57 -14.11
N HIS A 84 9.50 3.92 -12.87
CA HIS A 84 10.83 4.33 -12.42
C HIS A 84 11.07 3.98 -10.96
N GLU A 85 12.32 4.06 -10.52
CA GLU A 85 12.71 3.93 -9.12
C GLU A 85 12.13 5.08 -8.29
N ILE A 86 11.64 4.76 -7.10
CA ILE A 86 11.12 5.76 -6.17
C ILE A 86 11.40 5.38 -4.71
N VAL A 87 11.62 6.38 -3.89
CA VAL A 87 11.68 6.26 -2.44
C VAL A 87 10.42 6.88 -1.85
N GLY A 88 9.58 6.05 -1.26
CA GLY A 88 8.42 6.53 -0.53
C GLY A 88 8.77 6.82 0.92
N GLU A 89 8.29 7.93 1.46
CA GLU A 89 8.53 8.34 2.84
C GLU A 89 7.22 8.71 3.54
N PHE A 90 7.08 8.25 4.78
CA PHE A 90 5.98 8.63 5.66
C PHE A 90 6.39 8.48 7.12
N GLY A 91 6.42 9.57 7.86
CA GLY A 91 6.92 9.59 9.24
C GLY A 91 8.32 8.98 9.34
N ALA A 92 8.47 7.94 10.16
CA ALA A 92 9.74 7.20 10.29
C ALA A 92 9.92 6.10 9.22
N GLY A 93 8.91 5.83 8.38
CA GLY A 93 8.98 4.83 7.31
C GLY A 93 9.67 5.37 6.08
N ARG A 94 10.60 4.59 5.51
CA ARG A 94 11.27 4.88 4.25
C ARG A 94 11.40 3.60 3.45
N VAL A 95 10.83 3.56 2.25
CA VAL A 95 10.77 2.36 1.40
C VAL A 95 11.29 2.69 0.02
N LEU A 96 12.35 1.99 -0.37
CA LEU A 96 12.89 2.03 -1.74
C LEU A 96 12.14 1.01 -2.59
N MET A 97 11.68 1.43 -3.75
CA MET A 97 11.02 0.58 -4.76
C MET A 97 11.72 0.74 -6.10
N ARG A 98 12.10 -0.38 -6.71
CA ARG A 98 12.80 -0.45 -8.01
C ARG A 98 12.04 -1.34 -8.97
N PRO A 99 11.89 -0.93 -10.23
CA PRO A 99 11.30 -1.80 -11.24
C PRO A 99 12.16 -3.07 -11.42
N ALA A 100 11.50 -4.14 -11.82
CA ALA A 100 12.17 -5.42 -12.08
C ALA A 100 11.73 -5.99 -13.43
N ALA A 101 12.57 -6.86 -14.00
CA ALA A 101 12.26 -7.56 -15.25
C ALA A 101 11.03 -8.49 -15.04
N PRO A 102 10.25 -8.73 -16.12
CA PRO A 102 9.15 -9.68 -16.06
C PRO A 102 9.60 -11.05 -15.58
N GLY A 103 8.82 -11.68 -14.68
CA GLY A 103 9.14 -12.98 -14.10
C GLY A 103 9.97 -12.94 -12.81
N THR A 104 10.45 -11.76 -12.37
CA THR A 104 11.16 -11.61 -11.09
C THR A 104 10.26 -11.86 -9.88
N GLY A 105 8.98 -11.52 -10.00
CA GLY A 105 8.04 -11.57 -8.89
C GLY A 105 8.15 -10.40 -7.91
N VAL A 106 7.36 -10.43 -6.85
CA VAL A 106 7.35 -9.38 -5.81
C VAL A 106 8.38 -9.70 -4.73
N LEU A 107 9.54 -9.06 -4.79
CA LEU A 107 10.59 -9.14 -3.78
C LEU A 107 10.45 -7.97 -2.80
N ALA A 108 9.65 -8.17 -1.75
CA ALA A 108 9.32 -7.12 -0.78
C ALA A 108 9.03 -7.69 0.61
N GLY A 109 9.23 -6.88 1.64
CA GLY A 109 8.81 -7.21 3.01
C GLY A 109 7.28 -7.28 3.13
N GLY A 110 6.77 -7.97 4.15
CA GLY A 110 5.34 -8.28 4.32
C GLY A 110 4.38 -7.11 4.10
N PRO A 111 4.51 -5.96 4.80
CA PRO A 111 3.63 -4.82 4.62
C PRO A 111 3.67 -4.24 3.19
N VAL A 112 4.87 -4.12 2.64
CA VAL A 112 5.09 -3.61 1.27
C VAL A 112 4.48 -4.55 0.26
N ARG A 113 4.73 -5.87 0.40
CA ARG A 113 4.17 -6.91 -0.48
C ARG A 113 2.64 -6.85 -0.52
N ALA A 114 1.98 -6.68 0.63
CA ALA A 114 0.52 -6.59 0.69
C ALA A 114 -0.02 -5.44 -0.17
N VAL A 115 0.63 -4.27 -0.12
CA VAL A 115 0.26 -3.09 -0.93
C VAL A 115 0.48 -3.36 -2.41
N LEU A 116 1.66 -3.87 -2.78
CA LEU A 116 2.05 -4.12 -4.18
C LEU A 116 1.15 -5.15 -4.88
N GLU A 117 0.82 -6.23 -4.17
CA GLU A 117 -0.08 -7.25 -4.70
C GLU A 117 -1.52 -6.75 -4.85
N CYS A 118 -2.02 -5.88 -3.93
CA CYS A 118 -3.32 -5.22 -4.08
C CYS A 118 -3.34 -4.22 -5.24
N ALA A 119 -2.20 -3.58 -5.53
CA ALA A 119 -2.05 -2.71 -6.69
C ALA A 119 -2.00 -3.47 -8.02
N GLY A 120 -1.78 -4.79 -8.01
CA GLY A 120 -1.64 -5.60 -9.21
C GLY A 120 -0.22 -5.63 -9.81
N ILE A 121 0.77 -5.16 -9.05
CA ILE A 121 2.18 -5.20 -9.45
C ILE A 121 2.69 -6.64 -9.30
N LYS A 122 3.26 -7.18 -10.37
CA LYS A 122 3.76 -8.56 -10.41
C LYS A 122 5.28 -8.65 -10.27
N ASP A 123 6.01 -7.64 -10.75
CA ASP A 123 7.47 -7.66 -10.82
C ASP A 123 8.05 -6.39 -10.21
N ILE A 124 8.66 -6.49 -9.03
CA ILE A 124 9.22 -5.35 -8.31
C ILE A 124 10.21 -5.80 -7.24
N ARG A 125 11.23 -4.98 -6.98
CA ARG A 125 12.14 -5.12 -5.84
C ARG A 125 11.95 -3.94 -4.89
N ALA A 126 11.67 -4.23 -3.63
CA ALA A 126 11.47 -3.20 -2.62
C ALA A 126 12.19 -3.54 -1.30
N LYS A 127 12.68 -2.50 -0.62
CA LYS A 127 13.37 -2.62 0.66
C LYS A 127 12.95 -1.50 1.61
N SER A 128 12.56 -1.87 2.82
CA SER A 128 12.38 -0.91 3.91
C SER A 128 13.76 -0.51 4.44
N LEU A 129 14.04 0.80 4.45
CA LEU A 129 15.35 1.35 4.80
C LEU A 129 15.45 1.85 6.25
N ARG A 130 14.33 2.11 6.91
CA ARG A 130 14.30 2.66 8.27
C ARG A 130 13.39 1.85 9.19
N SER A 131 12.19 2.37 9.46
CA SER A 131 11.26 1.79 10.43
C SER A 131 10.68 0.46 9.95
N ASN A 132 10.56 -0.50 10.88
CA ASN A 132 9.85 -1.77 10.65
C ASN A 132 8.38 -1.72 11.13
N ASN A 133 7.88 -0.56 11.58
CA ASN A 133 6.48 -0.43 11.97
C ASN A 133 5.58 -0.61 10.74
N PRO A 134 4.69 -1.63 10.74
CA PRO A 134 3.86 -1.95 9.59
C PRO A 134 3.02 -0.78 9.08
N ILE A 135 2.48 0.04 9.98
CA ILE A 135 1.64 1.19 9.62
C ILE A 135 2.47 2.22 8.83
N ASN A 136 3.66 2.58 9.34
CA ASN A 136 4.54 3.54 8.68
C ASN A 136 5.07 3.01 7.34
N VAL A 137 5.44 1.73 7.30
CA VAL A 137 5.93 1.09 6.06
C VAL A 137 4.83 1.04 4.99
N THR A 138 3.60 0.65 5.36
CA THR A 138 2.45 0.66 4.44
C THR A 138 2.16 2.06 3.92
N ALA A 139 2.14 3.07 4.80
CA ALA A 139 1.90 4.46 4.43
C ALA A 139 3.01 5.02 3.53
N ALA A 140 4.29 4.71 3.83
CA ALA A 140 5.43 5.10 3.01
C ALA A 140 5.37 4.46 1.61
N THR A 141 5.03 3.16 1.53
CA THR A 141 4.84 2.48 0.25
C THR A 141 3.73 3.13 -0.57
N PHE A 142 2.59 3.39 0.05
CA PHE A 142 1.45 4.06 -0.58
C PHE A 142 1.83 5.47 -1.07
N ALA A 143 2.50 6.27 -0.25
CA ALA A 143 2.96 7.61 -0.63
C ALA A 143 3.93 7.55 -1.82
N GLY A 144 4.89 6.61 -1.81
CA GLY A 144 5.80 6.39 -2.93
C GLY A 144 5.07 6.03 -4.21
N LEU A 145 4.14 5.08 -4.17
CA LEU A 145 3.36 4.67 -5.33
C LEU A 145 2.51 5.81 -5.90
N CYS A 146 1.92 6.65 -5.03
CA CYS A 146 1.18 7.84 -5.45
C CYS A 146 2.07 8.94 -6.06
N GLY A 147 3.36 8.94 -5.75
CA GLY A 147 4.35 9.86 -6.30
C GLY A 147 4.93 9.43 -7.65
N LEU A 148 4.56 8.24 -8.17
CA LEU A 148 5.00 7.80 -9.48
C LEU A 148 4.41 8.67 -10.58
N THR A 149 5.25 9.03 -11.55
CA THR A 149 4.86 9.81 -12.72
C THR A 149 5.06 8.99 -13.97
N ASP A 150 4.11 9.12 -14.90
CA ASP A 150 4.20 8.49 -16.21
C ASP A 150 4.90 9.42 -17.21
N ALA A 151 5.62 8.84 -18.17
CA ALA A 151 6.31 9.58 -19.22
C ALA A 151 5.33 10.46 -20.03
N GLU A 152 4.11 9.97 -20.28
CA GLU A 152 3.06 10.73 -20.95
C GLU A 152 2.64 11.99 -20.18
N SER A 153 2.47 11.87 -18.86
CA SER A 153 2.10 13.00 -18.00
C SER A 153 3.21 14.05 -17.91
N VAL A 154 4.48 13.62 -17.94
CA VAL A 154 5.65 14.51 -17.96
C VAL A 154 5.78 15.20 -19.31
N ALA A 155 5.55 14.48 -20.41
CA ALA A 155 5.55 15.00 -21.78
C ALA A 155 4.49 16.11 -21.93
N ALA A 156 3.27 15.85 -21.50
CA ALA A 156 2.18 16.83 -21.52
C ALA A 156 2.51 18.09 -20.70
N LYS A 157 3.12 17.94 -19.51
CA LYS A 157 3.53 19.08 -18.67
C LYS A 157 4.65 19.92 -19.28
N ARG A 158 5.54 19.29 -20.06
CA ARG A 158 6.70 19.96 -20.70
C ARG A 158 6.43 20.42 -22.13
N GLY A 159 5.27 20.09 -22.71
CA GLY A 159 4.94 20.35 -24.12
C GLY A 159 5.86 19.65 -25.11
N LYS A 160 6.39 18.47 -24.74
CA LYS A 160 7.31 17.66 -25.54
C LYS A 160 6.71 16.31 -25.87
N THR A 161 7.27 15.63 -26.86
CA THR A 161 6.89 14.25 -27.18
C THR A 161 7.50 13.27 -26.20
N VAL A 162 6.87 12.10 -26.03
CA VAL A 162 7.36 11.04 -25.13
C VAL A 162 8.77 10.56 -25.56
N ALA A 163 9.03 10.52 -26.89
CA ALA A 163 10.32 10.14 -27.43
C ALA A 163 11.44 11.12 -27.00
N GLU A 164 11.18 12.42 -27.00
CA GLU A 164 12.14 13.44 -26.56
C GLU A 164 12.42 13.42 -25.04
N ILE A 165 11.57 12.78 -24.26
CA ILE A 165 11.73 12.66 -22.80
C ILE A 165 12.51 11.40 -22.42
N LEU A 166 12.32 10.33 -23.19
CA LEU A 166 12.96 9.05 -22.92
C LEU A 166 14.35 8.93 -23.56
N GLY A 167 14.68 9.80 -24.52
CA GLY A 167 15.97 9.84 -25.25
C GLY A 167 15.96 8.91 -26.44
#